data_86ff1fd4da22b91fbd4dd63f23236012
#
_entry.id   86ff1fd4da22b91fbd4dd63f23236012
#
_cell.length_a   1.000
_cell.length_b   1.000
_cell.length_c   1.000
_cell.angle_alpha   90.00
_cell.angle_beta   90.00
_cell.angle_gamma   90.00
#
_symmetry.space_group_name_H-M   'P 1'
#
loop_
_entity.id
_entity.type
_entity.pdbx_description
1 polymer ?
#
loop_
_entity_poly.entity_id
_entity_poly.type
_entity_poly.pdbx_seq_one_letter_code
_entity_poly.pdbx_strand_id
1 'polypeptide(L)'
;MYHCISRCVRRAFLCGVDDYTGINYEHRRAWIADRLKTLSSIFGMEVFAYAVMSNRLHLVIRNRPDLASNWTAQEVAQRWCTLFPKRDGRGAAEAPSDEAISAFVGDAERVTICRERLGDISWFMRCLNEPIARRANREDKCTGRFCARIRPKGTRLQAPSRRRRPGTPSLCLAHHLRAIALRGKAVLNASV
;
A
#
# COMPACT_ATOMS: atom_id res chain seq x y z
N MET A 1 -3.91 4.77 14.12
CA MET A 1 -4.33 3.68 13.24
C MET A 1 -5.36 4.23 12.27
N TYR A 2 -5.32 3.83 11.00
CA TYR A 2 -6.17 4.38 9.94
C TYR A 2 -6.78 3.25 9.12
N HIS A 3 -8.04 3.41 8.73
CA HIS A 3 -8.69 2.57 7.74
C HIS A 3 -8.75 3.34 6.42
N CYS A 4 -7.98 2.88 5.43
CA CYS A 4 -7.91 3.48 4.12
C CYS A 4 -8.75 2.66 3.14
N ILE A 5 -9.52 3.35 2.30
CA ILE A 5 -10.33 2.70 1.27
C ILE A 5 -9.94 3.29 -0.09
N SER A 6 -9.58 2.43 -1.02
CA SER A 6 -9.40 2.78 -2.43
C SER A 6 -10.49 2.10 -3.25
N ARG A 7 -11.16 2.85 -4.12
CA ARG A 7 -12.23 2.34 -4.99
C ARG A 7 -11.83 2.50 -6.45
N CYS A 8 -12.03 1.45 -7.25
CA CYS A 8 -11.93 1.55 -8.69
C CYS A 8 -13.11 2.32 -9.29
N VAL A 9 -12.86 2.98 -10.40
CA VAL A 9 -13.87 3.68 -11.19
C VAL A 9 -14.07 2.96 -12.53
N ARG A 10 -15.12 3.29 -13.28
CA ARG A 10 -15.39 2.81 -14.65
C ARG A 10 -15.53 1.29 -14.78
N ARG A 11 -16.18 0.61 -13.82
CA ARG A 11 -16.31 -0.85 -13.80
C ARG A 11 -14.94 -1.60 -13.86
N ALA A 12 -13.86 -0.97 -13.39
CA ALA A 12 -12.57 -1.63 -13.31
C ALA A 12 -12.53 -2.59 -12.13
N PHE A 13 -11.96 -3.78 -12.34
CA PHE A 13 -11.87 -4.85 -11.36
C PHE A 13 -10.46 -4.91 -10.75
N LEU A 14 -10.38 -5.07 -9.43
CA LEU A 14 -9.14 -5.40 -8.72
C LEU A 14 -8.95 -6.92 -8.57
N CYS A 15 -10.03 -7.69 -8.58
CA CYS A 15 -10.00 -9.15 -8.53
C CYS A 15 -11.39 -9.71 -8.87
N GLY A 16 -11.50 -11.04 -8.97
CA GLY A 16 -12.72 -11.75 -9.25
C GLY A 16 -13.04 -11.82 -10.75
N VAL A 17 -14.21 -12.35 -11.06
CA VAL A 17 -14.71 -12.49 -12.43
C VAL A 17 -15.68 -11.34 -12.72
N ASP A 18 -15.58 -10.75 -13.89
CA ASP A 18 -16.60 -9.83 -14.40
C ASP A 18 -17.74 -10.63 -15.03
N ASP A 19 -18.90 -10.64 -14.41
CA ASP A 19 -20.07 -11.41 -14.85
C ASP A 19 -20.57 -11.00 -16.24
N TYR A 20 -20.25 -9.79 -16.69
CA TYR A 20 -20.66 -9.30 -18.00
C TYR A 20 -19.73 -9.75 -19.12
N THR A 21 -18.42 -9.72 -18.90
CA THR A 21 -17.40 -10.06 -19.91
C THR A 21 -16.87 -11.48 -19.75
N GLY A 22 -17.08 -12.13 -18.60
CA GLY A 22 -16.51 -13.42 -18.24
C GLY A 22 -15.00 -13.38 -17.94
N ILE A 23 -14.37 -12.20 -17.96
CA ILE A 23 -12.93 -12.07 -17.74
C ILE A 23 -12.60 -12.23 -16.25
N ASN A 24 -11.59 -13.07 -15.97
CA ASN A 24 -11.11 -13.30 -14.61
C ASN A 24 -9.90 -12.40 -14.30
N TYR A 25 -10.06 -11.56 -13.28
CA TYR A 25 -9.05 -10.60 -12.79
C TYR A 25 -8.39 -11.03 -11.48
N GLU A 26 -8.56 -12.29 -11.03
CA GLU A 26 -8.08 -12.75 -9.72
C GLU A 26 -6.55 -12.60 -9.54
N HIS A 27 -5.79 -12.70 -10.62
CA HIS A 27 -4.34 -12.52 -10.63
C HIS A 27 -3.88 -11.12 -10.16
N ARG A 28 -4.74 -10.10 -10.26
CA ARG A 28 -4.43 -8.74 -9.78
C ARG A 28 -4.33 -8.65 -8.25
N ARG A 29 -4.94 -9.60 -7.54
CA ARG A 29 -4.83 -9.72 -6.08
C ARG A 29 -3.36 -9.92 -5.65
N ALA A 30 -2.62 -10.75 -6.37
CA ALA A 30 -1.21 -10.97 -6.13
C ALA A 30 -0.38 -9.68 -6.30
N TRP A 31 -0.67 -8.84 -7.31
CA TRP A 31 0.03 -7.56 -7.50
C TRP A 31 -0.11 -6.63 -6.30
N ILE A 32 -1.31 -6.61 -5.69
CA ILE A 32 -1.59 -5.79 -4.52
C ILE A 32 -0.83 -6.33 -3.32
N ALA A 33 -0.85 -7.65 -3.09
CA ALA A 33 -0.16 -8.31 -1.99
C ALA A 33 1.36 -8.07 -2.05
N ASP A 34 1.98 -8.28 -3.22
CA ASP A 34 3.41 -8.07 -3.45
C ASP A 34 3.80 -6.61 -3.25
N ARG A 35 2.97 -5.70 -3.75
CA ARG A 35 3.23 -4.26 -3.59
C ARG A 35 3.10 -3.83 -2.13
N LEU A 36 2.10 -4.31 -1.39
CA LEU A 36 1.96 -4.05 0.04
C LEU A 36 3.17 -4.57 0.83
N LYS A 37 3.64 -5.77 0.53
CA LYS A 37 4.86 -6.35 1.12
C LYS A 37 6.07 -5.45 0.89
N THR A 38 6.29 -5.01 -0.35
CA THR A 38 7.38 -4.09 -0.70
C THR A 38 7.25 -2.77 0.05
N LEU A 39 6.09 -2.13 0.02
CA LEU A 39 5.90 -0.82 0.65
C LEU A 39 6.01 -0.89 2.18
N SER A 40 5.56 -1.97 2.82
CA SER A 40 5.70 -2.15 4.27
C SER A 40 7.16 -2.28 4.72
N SER A 41 8.08 -2.67 3.83
CA SER A 41 9.52 -2.70 4.14
C SER A 41 10.21 -1.35 3.95
N ILE A 42 9.62 -0.45 3.16
CA ILE A 42 10.20 0.84 2.78
C ILE A 42 9.67 1.98 3.66
N PHE A 43 8.36 2.05 3.86
CA PHE A 43 7.70 3.13 4.58
C PHE A 43 7.70 2.93 6.11
N GLY A 44 7.62 4.03 6.86
CA GLY A 44 7.35 4.03 8.29
C GLY A 44 5.89 3.68 8.61
N MET A 45 5.41 2.57 8.03
CA MET A 45 4.03 2.11 8.15
C MET A 45 3.95 0.66 8.57
N GLU A 46 3.00 0.35 9.44
CA GLU A 46 2.65 -1.03 9.80
C GLU A 46 1.32 -1.38 9.15
N VAL A 47 1.31 -2.41 8.33
CA VAL A 47 0.10 -2.98 7.72
C VAL A 47 -0.45 -4.06 8.64
N PHE A 48 -1.67 -3.88 9.16
CA PHE A 48 -2.32 -4.84 10.05
C PHE A 48 -3.23 -5.81 9.31
N ALA A 49 -4.02 -5.27 8.37
CA ALA A 49 -4.95 -6.07 7.60
C ALA A 49 -5.22 -5.39 6.25
N TYR A 50 -5.57 -6.20 5.26
CA TYR A 50 -6.12 -5.70 4.01
C TYR A 50 -7.15 -6.66 3.44
N ALA A 51 -8.08 -6.13 2.65
CA ALA A 51 -9.07 -6.90 1.91
C ALA A 51 -9.15 -6.37 0.48
N VAL A 52 -8.96 -7.25 -0.50
CA VAL A 52 -9.11 -6.93 -1.92
C VAL A 52 -10.46 -7.47 -2.37
N MET A 53 -11.36 -6.58 -2.70
CA MET A 53 -12.68 -6.87 -3.27
C MET A 53 -12.67 -6.58 -4.76
N SER A 54 -13.72 -6.97 -5.47
CA SER A 54 -13.80 -6.77 -6.93
C SER A 54 -13.45 -5.35 -7.38
N ASN A 55 -13.91 -4.33 -6.68
CA ASN A 55 -13.68 -2.93 -7.05
C ASN A 55 -13.20 -2.04 -5.90
N ARG A 56 -12.79 -2.62 -4.77
CA ARG A 56 -12.33 -1.89 -3.58
C ARG A 56 -11.15 -2.58 -2.93
N LEU A 57 -10.26 -1.76 -2.40
CA LEU A 57 -9.20 -2.19 -1.51
C LEU A 57 -9.43 -1.53 -0.15
N HIS A 58 -9.56 -2.33 0.88
CA HIS A 58 -9.57 -1.91 2.27
C HIS A 58 -8.21 -2.20 2.89
N LEU A 59 -7.66 -1.25 3.63
CA LEU A 59 -6.35 -1.36 4.24
C LEU A 59 -6.37 -0.75 5.64
N VAL A 60 -5.96 -1.51 6.64
CA VAL A 60 -5.79 -1.05 8.02
C VAL A 60 -4.30 -0.88 8.29
N ILE A 61 -3.87 0.37 8.53
CA ILE A 61 -2.47 0.73 8.72
C ILE A 61 -2.28 1.61 9.96
N ARG A 62 -1.07 1.56 10.50
CA ARG A 62 -0.60 2.49 11.52
C ARG A 62 0.60 3.25 10.99
N ASN A 63 0.52 4.57 11.04
CA ASN A 63 1.68 5.41 10.81
C ASN A 63 2.63 5.34 12.02
N ARG A 64 3.93 5.19 11.75
CA ARG A 64 5.02 5.11 12.70
C ARG A 64 6.02 6.25 12.43
N PRO A 65 5.63 7.51 12.71
CA PRO A 65 6.52 8.65 12.51
C PRO A 65 7.79 8.53 13.37
N ASP A 66 7.69 7.87 14.54
CA ASP A 66 8.81 7.53 15.40
C ASP A 66 9.90 6.71 14.67
N LEU A 67 9.51 5.77 13.81
CA LEU A 67 10.48 5.02 13.00
C LEU A 67 11.12 5.92 11.94
N ALA A 68 10.31 6.72 11.23
CA ALA A 68 10.81 7.56 10.15
C ALA A 68 11.76 8.67 10.65
N SER A 69 11.49 9.25 11.81
CA SER A 69 12.35 10.28 12.43
C SER A 69 13.71 9.74 12.87
N ASN A 70 13.78 8.45 13.24
CA ASN A 70 15.02 7.83 13.72
C ASN A 70 15.91 7.28 12.60
N TRP A 71 15.47 7.28 11.34
CA TRP A 71 16.32 6.82 10.24
C TRP A 71 17.48 7.78 9.98
N THR A 72 18.64 7.23 9.70
CA THR A 72 19.80 7.98 9.22
C THR A 72 19.53 8.53 7.81
N ALA A 73 20.33 9.50 7.35
CA ALA A 73 20.25 10.01 5.98
C ALA A 73 20.49 8.89 4.95
N GLN A 74 21.39 7.97 5.26
CA GLN A 74 21.70 6.82 4.41
C GLN A 74 20.52 5.84 4.30
N GLU A 75 19.83 5.54 5.40
CA GLU A 75 18.64 4.70 5.39
C GLU A 75 17.50 5.33 4.59
N VAL A 76 17.31 6.66 4.69
CA VAL A 76 16.32 7.39 3.88
C VAL A 76 16.67 7.30 2.40
N ALA A 77 17.94 7.53 2.04
CA ALA A 77 18.43 7.43 0.66
C ALA A 77 18.19 6.03 0.08
N GLN A 78 18.59 4.99 0.81
CA GLN A 78 18.42 3.60 0.39
C GLN A 78 16.94 3.23 0.18
N ARG A 79 16.06 3.60 1.11
CA ARG A 79 14.62 3.37 1.03
C ARG A 79 14.02 4.11 -0.18
N TRP A 80 14.40 5.36 -0.39
CA TRP A 80 13.90 6.17 -1.49
C TRP A 80 14.36 5.63 -2.85
N CYS A 81 15.63 5.28 -2.99
CA CYS A 81 16.17 4.69 -4.21
C CYS A 81 15.57 3.31 -4.51
N THR A 82 15.28 2.51 -3.46
CA THR A 82 14.56 1.24 -3.62
C THR A 82 13.10 1.45 -4.06
N LEU A 83 12.45 2.52 -3.59
CA LEU A 83 11.08 2.86 -3.98
C LEU A 83 10.98 3.34 -5.44
N PHE A 84 11.98 4.10 -5.87
CA PHE A 84 12.11 4.70 -7.20
C PHE A 84 13.46 4.33 -7.83
N PRO A 85 13.65 3.04 -8.21
CA PRO A 85 14.90 2.56 -8.78
C PRO A 85 15.16 3.25 -10.12
N LYS A 86 16.44 3.49 -10.40
CA LYS A 86 16.87 3.80 -11.77
C LYS A 86 16.55 2.59 -12.65
N ARG A 87 16.33 2.83 -13.91
CA ARG A 87 16.07 1.78 -14.88
C ARG A 87 17.21 1.76 -15.89
N ASP A 88 17.66 0.56 -16.22
CA ASP A 88 18.61 0.36 -17.30
C ASP A 88 17.99 0.67 -18.68
N GLY A 89 18.80 0.63 -19.72
CA GLY A 89 18.35 0.83 -21.10
C GLY A 89 17.31 -0.20 -21.59
N ARG A 90 17.12 -1.30 -20.83
CA ARG A 90 16.12 -2.35 -21.10
C ARG A 90 14.86 -2.19 -20.23
N GLY A 91 14.84 -1.18 -19.34
CA GLY A 91 13.72 -0.88 -18.46
C GLY A 91 13.69 -1.69 -17.17
N ALA A 92 14.72 -2.53 -16.90
CA ALA A 92 14.85 -3.26 -15.64
C ALA A 92 15.25 -2.32 -14.49
N ALA A 93 14.77 -2.61 -13.28
CA ALA A 93 15.12 -1.83 -12.09
C ALA A 93 16.54 -2.20 -11.63
N GLU A 94 17.40 -1.20 -11.51
CA GLU A 94 18.74 -1.34 -10.97
C GLU A 94 18.73 -1.19 -9.45
N ALA A 95 19.58 -1.96 -8.77
CA ALA A 95 19.86 -1.73 -7.36
C ALA A 95 20.51 -0.35 -7.18
N PRO A 96 20.22 0.36 -6.07
CA PRO A 96 20.86 1.65 -5.80
C PRO A 96 22.39 1.45 -5.69
N SER A 97 23.18 2.22 -6.45
CA SER A 97 24.64 2.23 -6.31
C SER A 97 25.07 3.08 -5.12
N ASP A 98 26.25 2.80 -4.58
CA ASP A 98 26.80 3.54 -3.45
C ASP A 98 27.02 5.02 -3.80
N GLU A 99 27.43 5.33 -5.06
CA GLU A 99 27.54 6.70 -5.53
C GLU A 99 26.19 7.43 -5.55
N ALA A 100 25.13 6.74 -5.97
CA ALA A 100 23.79 7.32 -5.99
C ALA A 100 23.26 7.59 -4.58
N ILE A 101 23.57 6.71 -3.63
CA ILE A 101 23.25 6.89 -2.21
C ILE A 101 24.04 8.05 -1.63
N SER A 102 25.35 8.11 -1.88
CA SER A 102 26.24 9.17 -1.37
C SER A 102 25.84 10.54 -1.90
N ALA A 103 25.54 10.66 -3.20
CA ALA A 103 25.05 11.88 -3.81
C ALA A 103 23.70 12.31 -3.22
N PHE A 104 22.82 11.35 -2.90
CA PHE A 104 21.53 11.63 -2.25
C PHE A 104 21.71 12.17 -0.83
N VAL A 105 22.62 11.57 -0.05
CA VAL A 105 22.90 11.95 1.34
C VAL A 105 23.50 13.35 1.42
N GLY A 106 24.27 13.76 0.40
CA GLY A 106 24.83 15.12 0.30
C GLY A 106 23.79 16.25 0.21
N ASP A 107 22.54 15.91 -0.12
CA ASP A 107 21.42 16.87 -0.22
C ASP A 107 20.51 16.75 1.01
N ALA A 108 20.81 17.50 2.07
CA ALA A 108 20.11 17.45 3.34
C ALA A 108 18.62 17.84 3.23
N GLU A 109 18.28 18.79 2.35
CA GLU A 109 16.90 19.21 2.12
C GLU A 109 16.10 18.07 1.48
N ARG A 110 16.66 17.44 0.46
CA ARG A 110 16.07 16.27 -0.19
C ARG A 110 15.87 15.11 0.79
N VAL A 111 16.85 14.83 1.65
CA VAL A 111 16.74 13.78 2.69
C VAL A 111 15.54 14.08 3.60
N THR A 112 15.38 15.34 4.04
CA THR A 112 14.29 15.77 4.91
C THR A 112 12.93 15.56 4.23
N ILE A 113 12.77 16.07 3.02
CA ILE A 113 11.54 15.92 2.23
C ILE A 113 11.20 14.43 2.01
N CYS A 114 12.18 13.60 1.68
CA CYS A 114 11.95 12.19 1.42
C CYS A 114 11.62 11.42 2.71
N ARG A 115 12.22 11.78 3.84
CA ARG A 115 11.88 11.24 5.17
C ARG A 115 10.42 11.50 5.51
N GLU A 116 9.94 12.72 5.35
CA GLU A 116 8.54 13.08 5.57
C GLU A 116 7.60 12.28 4.68
N ARG A 117 7.91 12.16 3.39
CA ARG A 117 7.13 11.38 2.43
C ARG A 117 7.08 9.89 2.77
N LEU A 118 8.17 9.31 3.26
CA LEU A 118 8.22 7.91 3.70
C LEU A 118 7.44 7.68 5.01
N GLY A 119 7.12 8.74 5.75
CA GLY A 119 6.22 8.73 6.91
C GLY A 119 4.78 9.10 6.59
N ASP A 120 4.44 9.46 5.35
CA ASP A 120 3.12 10.00 4.99
C ASP A 120 2.20 8.93 4.37
N ILE A 121 0.97 8.84 4.90
CA ILE A 121 -0.04 7.87 4.46
C ILE A 121 -0.48 8.13 3.02
N SER A 122 -0.59 9.39 2.61
CA SER A 122 -1.04 9.73 1.26
C SER A 122 0.01 9.30 0.23
N TRP A 123 1.29 9.44 0.55
CA TRP A 123 2.41 8.94 -0.25
C TRP A 123 2.41 7.41 -0.33
N PHE A 124 2.22 6.73 0.80
CA PHE A 124 2.08 5.28 0.83
C PHE A 124 0.97 4.81 -0.11
N MET A 125 -0.24 5.38 0.05
CA MET A 125 -1.40 5.04 -0.77
C MET A 125 -1.21 5.38 -2.26
N ARG A 126 -0.52 6.48 -2.56
CA ARG A 126 -0.14 6.83 -3.93
C ARG A 126 0.80 5.79 -4.52
N CYS A 127 1.87 5.44 -3.81
CA CYS A 127 2.85 4.43 -4.25
C CYS A 127 2.25 3.03 -4.35
N LEU A 128 1.17 2.74 -3.63
CA LEU A 128 0.41 1.50 -3.76
C LEU A 128 -0.46 1.51 -5.03
N ASN A 129 -1.29 2.54 -5.19
CA ASN A 129 -2.34 2.52 -6.21
C ASN A 129 -1.85 2.87 -7.61
N GLU A 130 -0.86 3.77 -7.75
CA GLU A 130 -0.41 4.25 -9.05
C GLU A 130 0.20 3.15 -9.94
N PRO A 131 1.13 2.29 -9.47
CA PRO A 131 1.65 1.20 -10.26
C PRO A 131 0.59 0.16 -10.65
N ILE A 132 -0.33 -0.15 -9.72
CA ILE A 132 -1.44 -1.08 -9.96
C ILE A 132 -2.37 -0.52 -11.03
N ALA A 133 -2.73 0.76 -10.93
CA ALA A 133 -3.56 1.44 -11.90
C ALA A 133 -2.95 1.45 -13.31
N ARG A 134 -1.63 1.74 -13.41
CA ARG A 134 -0.92 1.73 -14.68
C ARG A 134 -0.85 0.32 -15.30
N ARG A 135 -0.65 -0.71 -14.46
CA ARG A 135 -0.59 -2.08 -14.91
C ARG A 135 -1.96 -2.56 -15.38
N ALA A 136 -3.02 -2.30 -14.60
CA ALA A 136 -4.38 -2.64 -14.95
C ALA A 136 -4.86 -1.93 -16.23
N ASN A 137 -4.62 -0.61 -16.36
CA ASN A 137 -4.96 0.13 -17.57
C ASN A 137 -4.27 -0.42 -18.82
N ARG A 138 -3.02 -0.87 -18.69
CA ARG A 138 -2.28 -1.48 -19.80
C ARG A 138 -2.87 -2.83 -20.19
N GLU A 139 -3.23 -3.66 -19.21
CA GLU A 139 -3.88 -4.94 -19.44
C GLU A 139 -5.26 -4.76 -20.07
N ASP A 140 -6.05 -3.82 -19.55
CA ASP A 140 -7.39 -3.51 -20.03
C ASP A 140 -7.37 -2.68 -21.34
N LYS A 141 -6.18 -2.34 -21.87
CA LYS A 141 -5.97 -1.50 -23.06
C LYS A 141 -6.77 -0.18 -23.00
N CYS A 142 -6.86 0.40 -21.82
CA CYS A 142 -7.60 1.63 -21.58
C CYS A 142 -6.73 2.75 -21.00
N THR A 143 -7.21 3.97 -21.11
CA THR A 143 -6.56 5.17 -20.56
C THR A 143 -7.41 5.84 -19.50
N GLY A 144 -6.79 6.65 -18.65
CA GLY A 144 -7.46 7.47 -17.67
C GLY A 144 -7.41 6.91 -16.24
N ARG A 145 -8.30 7.42 -15.39
CA ARG A 145 -8.27 7.14 -13.96
C ARG A 145 -8.82 5.75 -13.66
N PHE A 146 -7.99 4.89 -13.06
CA PHE A 146 -8.38 3.56 -12.59
C PHE A 146 -9.01 3.59 -11.19
N CYS A 147 -8.42 4.33 -10.25
CA CYS A 147 -8.95 4.48 -8.89
C CYS A 147 -9.51 5.87 -8.63
N ALA A 148 -10.55 5.97 -7.81
CA ALA A 148 -11.04 7.24 -7.29
C ALA A 148 -9.95 7.94 -6.47
N ARG A 149 -10.04 9.28 -6.37
CA ARG A 149 -9.13 10.06 -5.51
C ARG A 149 -9.31 9.60 -4.08
N ILE A 150 -8.23 9.14 -3.44
CA ILE A 150 -8.25 8.71 -2.05
C ILE A 150 -8.51 9.94 -1.21
N ARG A 151 -9.64 9.94 -0.52
CA ARG A 151 -9.85 10.81 0.63
C ARG A 151 -9.61 9.95 1.85
N PRO A 152 -8.54 10.13 2.64
CA PRO A 152 -8.43 9.47 3.92
C PRO A 152 -9.63 9.94 4.75
N LYS A 153 -10.61 9.09 4.93
CA LYS A 153 -11.59 9.28 5.99
C LYS A 153 -10.86 8.91 7.27
N GLY A 154 -10.27 9.93 7.89
CA GLY A 154 -9.63 9.78 9.18
C GLY A 154 -10.67 9.49 10.26
N THR A 155 -11.08 8.24 10.36
CA THR A 155 -11.57 7.73 11.62
C THR A 155 -10.31 7.28 12.36
N ARG A 156 -9.78 8.15 13.20
CA ARG A 156 -8.81 7.78 14.20
C ARG A 156 -9.50 6.71 15.05
N LEU A 157 -9.20 5.44 14.77
CA LEU A 157 -9.65 4.35 15.60
C LEU A 157 -8.97 4.56 16.96
N GLN A 158 -9.68 5.19 17.87
CA GLN A 158 -9.27 5.26 19.28
C GLN A 158 -9.15 3.81 19.77
N ALA A 159 -8.04 3.51 20.44
CA ALA A 159 -7.91 2.25 21.15
C ALA A 159 -9.14 2.10 22.06
N PRO A 160 -9.78 0.91 22.12
CA PRO A 160 -10.91 0.71 22.99
C PRO A 160 -10.47 0.96 24.43
N SER A 161 -11.02 2.00 25.06
CA SER A 161 -10.93 2.17 26.50
C SER A 161 -11.55 0.91 27.11
N ARG A 162 -10.83 0.27 28.04
CA ARG A 162 -11.30 -0.90 28.77
C ARG A 162 -12.57 -0.55 29.57
N ARG A 163 -13.74 -0.72 28.95
CA ARG A 163 -15.00 -0.92 29.65
C ARG A 163 -15.77 -2.02 28.92
N ARG A 164 -15.77 -3.20 29.54
CA ARG A 164 -16.58 -4.34 29.13
C ARG A 164 -18.05 -4.00 29.30
N ARG A 165 -18.84 -4.21 28.24
CA ARG A 165 -20.24 -4.66 28.34
C ARG A 165 -20.46 -5.74 27.27
N PRO A 166 -21.13 -6.86 27.63
CA PRO A 166 -21.39 -7.95 26.70
C PRO A 166 -22.61 -7.59 25.86
N GLY A 167 -22.45 -7.58 24.57
CA GLY A 167 -23.52 -7.44 23.59
C GLY A 167 -23.08 -8.10 22.31
N THR A 168 -23.85 -9.07 21.87
CA THR A 168 -23.79 -9.97 20.72
C THR A 168 -23.00 -9.45 19.51
N PRO A 169 -22.08 -10.25 18.94
CA PRO A 169 -21.36 -9.85 17.74
C PRO A 169 -22.28 -9.94 16.53
N SER A 170 -22.41 -8.84 15.81
CA SER A 170 -22.99 -8.83 14.47
C SER A 170 -22.17 -9.69 13.53
N LEU A 171 -22.76 -10.80 13.11
CA LEU A 171 -22.23 -11.84 12.24
C LEU A 171 -22.14 -11.38 10.78
N CYS A 172 -21.29 -10.43 10.43
CA CYS A 172 -21.20 -10.02 9.02
C CYS A 172 -19.80 -9.85 8.45
N LEU A 173 -18.74 -10.25 9.16
CA LEU A 173 -17.35 -10.11 8.63
C LEU A 173 -16.44 -11.33 8.87
N ALA A 174 -16.97 -12.48 9.27
CA ALA A 174 -16.16 -13.63 9.74
C ALA A 174 -15.83 -14.71 8.69
N HIS A 175 -16.33 -14.61 7.48
CA HIS A 175 -16.03 -15.60 6.45
C HIS A 175 -15.00 -15.07 5.45
N HIS A 176 -13.85 -15.74 5.40
CA HIS A 176 -12.75 -15.59 4.44
C HIS A 176 -11.61 -14.61 4.76
N LEU A 177 -11.16 -14.56 6.00
CA LEU A 177 -9.89 -13.89 6.33
C LEU A 177 -8.74 -14.89 6.29
N ARG A 178 -7.82 -14.78 5.32
CA ARG A 178 -6.51 -15.44 5.36
C ARG A 178 -5.49 -14.50 5.98
N ALA A 179 -4.82 -14.96 7.03
CA ALA A 179 -3.74 -14.21 7.66
C ALA A 179 -2.44 -14.38 6.88
N ILE A 180 -1.81 -13.28 6.48
CA ILE A 180 -0.46 -13.27 5.94
C ILE A 180 0.40 -12.47 6.92
N ALA A 181 1.45 -13.10 7.45
CA ALA A 181 2.39 -12.42 8.33
C ALA A 181 3.31 -11.51 7.52
N LEU A 182 3.24 -10.21 7.75
CA LEU A 182 4.21 -9.23 7.27
C LEU A 182 4.97 -8.68 8.47
N ARG A 183 6.32 -8.85 8.48
CA ARG A 183 7.20 -8.44 9.59
C ARG A 183 6.76 -8.99 10.96
N GLY A 184 6.43 -10.29 11.03
CA GLY A 184 6.07 -10.95 12.28
C GLY A 184 4.70 -10.59 12.88
N LYS A 185 3.88 -9.83 12.16
CA LYS A 185 2.48 -9.55 12.53
C LYS A 185 1.54 -10.18 11.51
N ALA A 186 0.48 -10.81 12.00
CA ALA A 186 -0.53 -11.41 11.15
C ALA A 186 -1.31 -10.32 10.40
N VAL A 187 -1.33 -10.40 9.08
CA VAL A 187 -2.17 -9.58 8.21
C VAL A 187 -3.31 -10.42 7.69
N LEU A 188 -4.52 -9.98 7.93
CA LEU A 188 -5.72 -10.67 7.48
C LEU A 188 -6.04 -10.28 6.04
N ASN A 189 -6.07 -11.25 5.15
CA ASN A 189 -6.52 -11.10 3.77
C ASN A 189 -7.93 -11.66 3.64
N ALA A 190 -8.90 -10.83 3.28
CA ALA A 190 -10.27 -11.25 3.02
C ALA A 190 -10.44 -11.54 1.53
N SER A 191 -10.80 -12.77 1.20
CA SER A 191 -11.32 -13.16 -0.11
C SER A 191 -12.85 -13.13 -0.04
N VAL A 192 -13.50 -12.40 -0.91
CA VAL A 192 -14.95 -12.41 -1.13
C VAL A 192 -15.19 -12.91 -2.53
#